data_b09250bc7ae732e00c8a9bb975910c40
#
_entry.id   b09250bc7ae732e00c8a9bb975910c40
#
_cell.length_a   1.000
_cell.length_b   1.000
_cell.length_c   1.000
_cell.angle_alpha   90.00
_cell.angle_beta   90.00
_cell.angle_gamma   90.00
#
_symmetry.space_group_name_H-M   'P 1'
#
loop_
_entity.id
_entity.type
_entity.pdbx_description
1 polymer ?
#
loop_
_entity_poly.entity_id
_entity_poly.type
_entity_poly.pdbx_seq_one_letter_code
_entity_poly.pdbx_strand_id
1 'polypeptide(L)'
;MKPLKDIPSEEAVILATLRECVARIQQLIAPAITDVSSGVALLRLLRSESAEDINQLQHAALVLEAARHIQTQRPETISLDWYWHPFQTGGIDEPDLQARSGSEVVISAEATASERPDGAIDTRMAHTLQKLQAMPGERFYFVRTESMQQRAQTKVQKAGYAISIATIRNA
;
A
#
# COMPACT_ATOMS: atom_id res chain seq x y z
N MET A 1 -5.91 -9.78 9.41
CA MET A 1 -4.43 -9.67 9.12
C MET A 1 -3.75 -11.02 9.17
N LYS A 2 -2.73 -11.32 8.34
CA LYS A 2 -1.86 -12.51 8.45
C LYS A 2 -0.54 -12.14 9.14
N PRO A 3 0.14 -13.10 9.82
CA PRO A 3 1.48 -12.88 10.35
C PRO A 3 2.47 -12.55 9.23
N LEU A 4 3.30 -11.53 9.45
CA LEU A 4 4.45 -11.19 8.62
C LEU A 4 5.69 -11.85 9.26
N LYS A 5 6.00 -13.07 8.84
CA LYS A 5 7.08 -13.86 9.45
C LYS A 5 8.46 -13.30 9.14
N ASP A 6 8.69 -13.01 7.86
CA ASP A 6 9.91 -12.34 7.40
C ASP A 6 9.65 -11.61 6.08
N ILE A 7 10.24 -10.42 5.94
CA ILE A 7 10.03 -9.55 4.77
C ILE A 7 10.59 -10.17 3.48
N PRO A 8 11.82 -10.76 3.44
CA PRO A 8 12.36 -11.38 2.23
C PRO A 8 11.48 -12.48 1.64
N SER A 9 10.91 -13.36 2.46
CA SER A 9 10.01 -14.43 1.99
C SER A 9 8.73 -13.86 1.39
N GLU A 10 8.13 -12.84 2.02
CA GLU A 10 6.93 -12.20 1.49
C GLU A 10 7.22 -11.41 0.20
N GLU A 11 8.38 -10.77 0.09
CA GLU A 11 8.83 -10.15 -1.16
C GLU A 11 9.01 -11.16 -2.30
N ALA A 12 9.52 -12.34 -2.01
CA ALA A 12 9.64 -13.39 -3.02
C ALA A 12 8.26 -13.82 -3.56
N VAL A 13 7.25 -13.88 -2.70
CA VAL A 13 5.85 -14.17 -3.11
C VAL A 13 5.31 -13.04 -3.99
N ILE A 14 5.47 -11.77 -3.56
CA ILE A 14 5.03 -10.63 -4.38
C ILE A 14 5.75 -10.62 -5.72
N LEU A 15 7.07 -10.88 -5.75
CA LEU A 15 7.85 -10.92 -6.99
C LEU A 15 7.35 -12.00 -7.95
N ALA A 16 7.00 -13.19 -7.44
CA ALA A 16 6.40 -14.24 -8.26
C ALA A 16 5.07 -13.78 -8.88
N THR A 17 4.17 -13.20 -8.06
CA THR A 17 2.88 -12.69 -8.53
C THR A 17 3.05 -11.53 -9.53
N LEU A 18 4.03 -10.64 -9.32
CA LEU A 18 4.38 -9.57 -10.28
C LEU A 18 4.79 -10.15 -11.64
N ARG A 19 5.62 -11.20 -11.66
CA ARG A 19 6.04 -11.88 -12.91
C ARG A 19 4.85 -12.49 -13.64
N GLU A 20 3.93 -13.13 -12.92
CA GLU A 20 2.70 -13.69 -13.50
C GLU A 20 1.79 -12.59 -14.06
N CYS A 21 1.62 -11.48 -13.34
CA CYS A 21 0.85 -10.33 -13.80
C CYS A 21 1.45 -9.74 -15.09
N VAL A 22 2.76 -9.51 -15.12
CA VAL A 22 3.46 -8.99 -16.31
C VAL A 22 3.33 -9.96 -17.48
N ALA A 23 3.50 -11.26 -17.29
CA ALA A 23 3.36 -12.27 -18.34
C ALA A 23 1.93 -12.26 -18.91
N ARG A 24 0.90 -12.13 -18.08
CA ARG A 24 -0.49 -12.01 -18.51
C ARG A 24 -0.73 -10.73 -19.32
N ILE A 25 -0.21 -9.59 -18.88
CA ILE A 25 -0.29 -8.32 -19.63
C ILE A 25 0.38 -8.46 -21.01
N GLN A 26 1.56 -9.09 -21.09
CA GLN A 26 2.26 -9.34 -22.35
C GLN A 26 1.42 -10.19 -23.32
N GLN A 27 0.72 -11.20 -22.81
CA GLN A 27 -0.20 -12.00 -23.64
C GLN A 27 -1.40 -11.18 -24.12
N LEU A 28 -1.96 -10.31 -23.29
CA LEU A 28 -3.09 -9.45 -23.64
C LEU A 28 -2.73 -8.43 -24.75
N ILE A 29 -1.49 -7.91 -24.75
CA ILE A 29 -1.04 -6.92 -25.74
C ILE A 29 -0.44 -7.55 -27.02
N ALA A 30 -0.30 -8.86 -27.09
CA ALA A 30 0.27 -9.55 -28.25
C ALA A 30 -0.52 -9.37 -29.58
N PRO A 31 -1.87 -9.27 -29.58
CA PRO A 31 -2.63 -9.03 -30.80
C PRO A 31 -2.30 -7.68 -31.44
N ALA A 32 -2.17 -7.65 -32.77
CA ALA A 32 -1.90 -6.41 -33.49
C ALA A 32 -3.11 -5.46 -33.45
N ILE A 33 -2.83 -4.18 -33.25
CA ILE A 33 -3.83 -3.11 -33.41
C ILE A 33 -3.93 -2.78 -34.90
N THR A 34 -5.06 -3.07 -35.52
CA THR A 34 -5.30 -2.86 -36.96
C THR A 34 -6.10 -1.59 -37.27
N ASP A 35 -6.85 -1.09 -36.29
CA ASP A 35 -7.67 0.11 -36.38
C ASP A 35 -7.96 0.71 -34.97
N VAL A 36 -8.64 1.87 -34.96
CA VAL A 36 -8.99 2.56 -33.68
C VAL A 36 -9.88 1.71 -32.80
N SER A 37 -10.81 0.96 -33.37
CA SER A 37 -11.76 0.14 -32.59
C SER A 37 -11.04 -0.99 -31.86
N SER A 38 -10.14 -1.71 -32.55
CA SER A 38 -9.31 -2.77 -31.96
C SER A 38 -8.38 -2.23 -30.88
N GLY A 39 -7.80 -1.04 -31.08
CA GLY A 39 -6.98 -0.37 -30.08
C GLY A 39 -7.77 0.01 -28.82
N VAL A 40 -8.95 0.59 -28.97
CA VAL A 40 -9.83 0.94 -27.84
C VAL A 40 -10.30 -0.31 -27.09
N ALA A 41 -10.66 -1.39 -27.82
CA ALA A 41 -11.06 -2.65 -27.23
C ALA A 41 -9.92 -3.25 -26.39
N LEU A 42 -8.69 -3.24 -26.90
CA LEU A 42 -7.50 -3.70 -26.17
C LEU A 42 -7.27 -2.89 -24.88
N LEU A 43 -7.35 -1.55 -24.93
CA LEU A 43 -7.18 -0.71 -23.73
C LEU A 43 -8.26 -0.98 -22.68
N ARG A 44 -9.51 -1.22 -23.10
CA ARG A 44 -10.59 -1.62 -22.17
C ARG A 44 -10.29 -2.97 -21.53
N LEU A 45 -9.83 -3.93 -22.31
CA LEU A 45 -9.46 -5.27 -21.83
C LEU A 45 -8.29 -5.19 -20.82
N LEU A 46 -7.22 -4.47 -21.15
CA LEU A 46 -6.11 -4.26 -20.22
C LEU A 46 -6.57 -3.63 -18.91
N ARG A 47 -7.43 -2.63 -19.00
CA ARG A 47 -7.95 -1.97 -17.79
C ARG A 47 -8.81 -2.92 -16.94
N SER A 48 -9.70 -3.71 -17.55
CA SER A 48 -10.56 -4.65 -16.81
C SER A 48 -9.78 -5.80 -16.19
N GLU A 49 -8.76 -6.31 -16.89
CA GLU A 49 -8.07 -7.54 -16.49
C GLU A 49 -6.83 -7.29 -15.59
N SER A 50 -6.30 -6.06 -15.55
CA SER A 50 -5.01 -5.83 -14.90
C SER A 50 -5.01 -4.68 -13.89
N ALA A 51 -5.96 -3.75 -13.92
CA ALA A 51 -5.85 -2.54 -13.10
C ALA A 51 -5.91 -2.85 -11.60
N GLU A 52 -6.77 -3.77 -11.17
CA GLU A 52 -6.90 -4.15 -9.77
C GLU A 52 -5.64 -4.88 -9.29
N ASP A 53 -5.13 -5.85 -10.06
CA ASP A 53 -3.91 -6.58 -9.71
C ASP A 53 -2.72 -5.64 -9.58
N ILE A 54 -2.55 -4.69 -10.51
CA ILE A 54 -1.49 -3.68 -10.46
C ILE A 54 -1.60 -2.85 -9.16
N ASN A 55 -2.80 -2.38 -8.83
CA ASN A 55 -3.03 -1.58 -7.63
C ASN A 55 -2.71 -2.38 -6.35
N GLN A 56 -3.17 -3.63 -6.29
CA GLN A 56 -2.96 -4.51 -5.13
C GLN A 56 -1.47 -4.86 -4.95
N LEU A 57 -0.75 -5.15 -6.03
CA LEU A 57 0.68 -5.46 -5.98
C LEU A 57 1.52 -4.25 -5.58
N GLN A 58 1.21 -3.06 -6.10
CA GLN A 58 1.86 -1.81 -5.70
C GLN A 58 1.62 -1.50 -4.21
N HIS A 59 0.39 -1.73 -3.74
CA HIS A 59 0.04 -1.55 -2.34
C HIS A 59 0.79 -2.54 -1.44
N ALA A 60 0.76 -3.83 -1.76
CA ALA A 60 1.44 -4.86 -0.98
C ALA A 60 2.96 -4.61 -0.90
N ALA A 61 3.60 -4.20 -2.00
CA ALA A 61 5.01 -3.81 -2.00
C ALA A 61 5.28 -2.64 -1.05
N LEU A 62 4.45 -1.58 -1.10
CA LEU A 62 4.59 -0.42 -0.22
C LEU A 62 4.43 -0.80 1.26
N VAL A 63 3.50 -1.71 1.60
CA VAL A 63 3.32 -2.17 2.99
C VAL A 63 4.56 -2.92 3.50
N LEU A 64 5.19 -3.78 2.69
CA LEU A 64 6.44 -4.45 3.08
C LEU A 64 7.61 -3.47 3.23
N GLU A 65 7.71 -2.50 2.32
CA GLU A 65 8.71 -1.43 2.43
C GLU A 65 8.49 -0.56 3.67
N ALA A 66 7.22 -0.32 4.05
CA ALA A 66 6.87 0.37 5.29
C ALA A 66 7.34 -0.41 6.53
N ALA A 67 7.12 -1.72 6.56
CA ALA A 67 7.62 -2.59 7.64
C ALA A 67 9.15 -2.52 7.75
N ARG A 68 9.85 -2.65 6.61
CA ARG A 68 11.32 -2.52 6.54
C ARG A 68 11.79 -1.14 7.01
N HIS A 69 11.13 -0.09 6.57
CA HIS A 69 11.45 1.28 6.98
C HIS A 69 11.36 1.45 8.49
N ILE A 70 10.27 0.99 9.12
CA ILE A 70 10.11 1.07 10.58
C ILE A 70 11.22 0.25 11.29
N GLN A 71 11.45 -1.00 10.87
CA GLN A 71 12.48 -1.85 11.47
C GLN A 71 13.91 -1.28 11.32
N THR A 72 14.18 -0.58 10.23
CA THR A 72 15.47 0.09 10.00
C THR A 72 15.64 1.32 10.88
N GLN A 73 14.58 2.13 11.03
CA GLN A 73 14.62 3.34 11.87
C GLN A 73 14.55 3.03 13.36
N ARG A 74 13.96 1.88 13.71
CA ARG A 74 13.70 1.44 15.08
C ARG A 74 14.02 -0.06 15.22
N PRO A 75 15.31 -0.43 15.35
CA PRO A 75 15.73 -1.83 15.42
C PRO A 75 15.09 -2.64 16.55
N GLU A 76 14.67 -1.99 17.64
CA GLU A 76 13.94 -2.62 18.73
C GLU A 76 12.60 -3.22 18.30
N THR A 77 12.02 -2.74 17.19
CA THR A 77 10.74 -3.25 16.68
C THR A 77 10.86 -4.56 15.91
N ILE A 78 12.08 -5.01 15.58
CA ILE A 78 12.33 -6.29 14.89
C ILE A 78 11.81 -7.47 15.72
N SER A 79 11.87 -7.37 17.05
CA SER A 79 11.42 -8.42 17.96
C SER A 79 9.91 -8.47 18.19
N LEU A 80 9.13 -7.53 17.62
CA LEU A 80 7.68 -7.51 17.73
C LEU A 80 7.03 -8.53 16.77
N ASP A 81 5.82 -8.94 17.12
CA ASP A 81 4.98 -9.77 16.25
C ASP A 81 4.33 -8.88 15.18
N TRP A 82 4.77 -9.04 13.95
CA TRP A 82 4.27 -8.26 12.83
C TRP A 82 3.12 -8.96 12.12
N TYR A 83 2.11 -8.16 11.71
CA TYR A 83 0.94 -8.59 10.95
C TYR A 83 0.66 -7.61 9.83
N TRP A 84 0.17 -8.10 8.68
CA TRP A 84 -0.13 -7.27 7.53
C TRP A 84 -1.29 -7.80 6.68
N HIS A 85 -1.79 -6.95 5.79
CA HIS A 85 -2.72 -7.31 4.73
C HIS A 85 -1.98 -7.27 3.38
N PRO A 86 -1.68 -8.42 2.75
CA PRO A 86 -0.97 -8.46 1.47
C PRO A 86 -1.80 -7.88 0.32
N PHE A 87 -3.11 -8.10 0.37
CA PHE A 87 -4.04 -7.58 -0.62
C PHE A 87 -5.19 -6.93 0.13
N GLN A 88 -5.55 -5.73 -0.28
CA GLN A 88 -6.50 -4.88 0.42
C GLN A 88 -7.93 -5.41 0.29
N THR A 89 -8.24 -6.46 1.01
CA THR A 89 -9.60 -6.98 1.25
C THR A 89 -9.98 -6.86 2.72
N GLY A 90 -9.12 -6.19 3.49
CA GLY A 90 -9.22 -6.09 4.94
C GLY A 90 -10.50 -5.44 5.41
N GLY A 91 -10.95 -5.87 6.59
CA GLY A 91 -12.08 -5.24 7.28
C GLY A 91 -11.84 -3.75 7.49
N ILE A 92 -12.91 -3.00 7.57
CA ILE A 92 -12.90 -1.53 7.68
C ILE A 92 -12.06 -1.04 8.88
N ASP A 93 -11.86 -1.90 9.89
CA ASP A 93 -11.27 -1.54 11.18
C ASP A 93 -9.82 -2.04 11.39
N GLU A 94 -9.22 -2.76 10.43
CA GLU A 94 -7.85 -3.24 10.54
C GLU A 94 -6.88 -2.39 9.72
N PRO A 95 -5.65 -2.10 10.24
CA PRO A 95 -4.63 -1.39 9.47
C PRO A 95 -3.99 -2.29 8.41
N ASP A 96 -3.29 -1.69 7.44
CA ASP A 96 -2.50 -2.44 6.44
C ASP A 96 -1.33 -3.19 7.08
N LEU A 97 -0.74 -2.62 8.15
CA LEU A 97 0.40 -3.15 8.87
C LEU A 97 0.25 -2.90 10.37
N GLN A 98 0.58 -3.89 11.20
CA GLN A 98 0.52 -3.79 12.65
C GLN A 98 1.69 -4.53 13.29
N ALA A 99 2.27 -3.97 14.37
CA ALA A 99 3.23 -4.65 15.22
C ALA A 99 2.70 -4.75 16.64
N ARG A 100 2.92 -5.90 17.29
CA ARG A 100 2.42 -6.21 18.63
C ARG A 100 3.54 -6.71 19.55
N SER A 101 3.39 -6.40 20.84
CA SER A 101 4.13 -7.04 21.92
C SER A 101 3.14 -7.89 22.73
N GLY A 102 3.08 -9.19 22.44
CA GLY A 102 2.03 -10.06 22.98
C GLY A 102 0.64 -9.60 22.49
N SER A 103 -0.24 -9.22 23.42
CA SER A 103 -1.60 -8.73 23.10
C SER A 103 -1.67 -7.23 22.84
N GLU A 104 -0.63 -6.47 23.18
CA GLU A 104 -0.60 -5.02 23.05
C GLU A 104 -0.19 -4.60 21.64
N VAL A 105 -0.97 -3.72 21.02
CA VAL A 105 -0.62 -3.10 19.73
C VAL A 105 0.34 -1.93 19.98
N VAL A 106 1.56 -2.06 19.48
CA VAL A 106 2.61 -1.04 19.60
C VAL A 106 2.60 -0.09 18.40
N ILE A 107 2.34 -0.63 17.19
CA ILE A 107 2.34 0.14 15.94
C ILE A 107 1.12 -0.23 15.13
N SER A 108 0.47 0.79 14.54
CA SER A 108 -0.53 0.67 13.49
C SER A 108 -0.12 1.53 12.30
N ALA A 109 -0.13 0.99 11.09
CA ALA A 109 0.25 1.74 9.91
C ALA A 109 -0.68 1.48 8.72
N GLU A 110 -0.87 2.53 7.93
CA GLU A 110 -1.61 2.52 6.67
C GLU A 110 -0.69 2.97 5.54
N ALA A 111 -0.93 2.50 4.33
CA ALA A 111 -0.15 2.82 3.15
C ALA A 111 -1.03 3.19 1.97
N THR A 112 -0.59 4.16 1.17
CA THR A 112 -1.28 4.55 -0.07
C THR A 112 -0.28 4.62 -1.21
N ALA A 113 -0.40 3.71 -2.17
CA ALA A 113 0.49 3.60 -3.32
C ALA A 113 0.21 4.62 -4.43
N SER A 114 -0.86 5.39 -4.35
CA SER A 114 -1.18 6.45 -5.32
C SER A 114 -0.12 7.54 -5.34
N GLU A 115 0.16 8.08 -6.53
CA GLU A 115 1.21 9.09 -6.72
C GLU A 115 0.71 10.53 -6.54
N ARG A 116 -0.59 10.78 -6.73
CA ARG A 116 -1.18 12.14 -6.68
C ARG A 116 -2.40 12.18 -5.77
N PRO A 117 -2.55 13.26 -4.98
CA PRO A 117 -3.67 13.44 -4.06
C PRO A 117 -4.89 14.06 -4.77
N ASP A 118 -5.32 13.51 -5.90
CA ASP A 118 -6.38 14.07 -6.73
C ASP A 118 -7.76 13.47 -6.39
N GLY A 119 -8.81 14.30 -6.38
CA GLY A 119 -10.21 13.89 -6.33
C GLY A 119 -10.51 12.78 -5.30
N ALA A 120 -10.84 11.58 -5.79
CA ALA A 120 -11.20 10.43 -4.95
C ALA A 120 -10.05 9.97 -4.03
N ILE A 121 -8.80 10.11 -4.47
CA ILE A 121 -7.62 9.77 -3.66
C ILE A 121 -7.50 10.71 -2.45
N ASP A 122 -7.72 12.01 -2.66
CA ASP A 122 -7.69 12.99 -1.57
C ASP A 122 -8.79 12.75 -0.52
N THR A 123 -9.99 12.38 -0.97
CA THR A 123 -11.10 12.01 -0.09
C THR A 123 -10.79 10.72 0.68
N ARG A 124 -10.28 9.68 -0.01
CA ARG A 124 -9.89 8.42 0.62
C ARG A 124 -8.79 8.63 1.66
N MET A 125 -7.78 9.45 1.36
CA MET A 125 -6.73 9.82 2.31
C MET A 125 -7.30 10.40 3.61
N ALA A 126 -8.30 11.27 3.54
CA ALA A 126 -8.93 11.84 4.74
C ALA A 126 -9.58 10.75 5.60
N HIS A 127 -10.32 9.82 4.99
CA HIS A 127 -10.93 8.69 5.69
C HIS A 127 -9.90 7.75 6.29
N THR A 128 -8.83 7.43 5.56
CA THR A 128 -7.73 6.58 6.05
C THR A 128 -7.05 7.22 7.27
N LEU A 129 -6.74 8.52 7.23
CA LEU A 129 -6.14 9.21 8.36
C LEU A 129 -7.07 9.27 9.58
N GLN A 130 -8.37 9.47 9.36
CA GLN A 130 -9.36 9.43 10.45
C GLN A 130 -9.45 8.03 11.08
N LYS A 131 -9.50 6.98 10.26
CA LYS A 131 -9.47 5.58 10.71
C LYS A 131 -8.20 5.29 11.52
N LEU A 132 -7.04 5.65 10.98
CA LEU A 132 -5.73 5.41 11.60
C LEU A 132 -5.61 6.16 12.94
N GLN A 133 -6.15 7.38 13.05
CA GLN A 133 -6.16 8.13 14.32
C GLN A 133 -6.90 7.40 15.45
N ALA A 134 -7.91 6.61 15.13
CA ALA A 134 -8.65 5.82 16.11
C ALA A 134 -7.97 4.49 16.50
N MET A 135 -6.90 4.10 15.80
CA MET A 135 -6.19 2.85 16.07
C MET A 135 -5.24 2.97 17.27
N PRO A 136 -4.97 1.85 17.97
CA PRO A 136 -4.03 1.81 19.09
C PRO A 136 -2.57 1.90 18.62
N GLY A 137 -1.67 2.20 19.56
CA GLY A 137 -0.23 2.28 19.33
C GLY A 137 0.22 3.55 18.65
N GLU A 138 1.47 3.57 18.24
CA GLU A 138 2.02 4.62 17.38
C GLU A 138 1.50 4.46 15.96
N ARG A 139 1.21 5.58 15.29
CA ARG A 139 0.50 5.60 14.02
C ARG A 139 1.39 6.14 12.92
N PHE A 140 1.48 5.39 11.83
CA PHE A 140 2.28 5.74 10.66
C PHE A 140 1.42 5.72 9.40
N TYR A 141 1.60 6.71 8.54
CA TYR A 141 1.00 6.73 7.21
C TYR A 141 2.08 6.84 6.15
N PHE A 142 2.15 5.84 5.26
CA PHE A 142 3.17 5.73 4.22
C PHE A 142 2.61 6.06 2.85
N VAL A 143 3.39 6.83 2.08
CA VAL A 143 3.02 7.27 0.73
C VAL A 143 4.21 7.19 -0.22
N ARG A 144 3.96 7.22 -1.54
CA ARG A 144 4.99 7.10 -2.57
C ARG A 144 5.65 8.43 -2.95
N THR A 145 4.95 9.56 -2.80
CA THR A 145 5.43 10.83 -3.33
C THR A 145 5.42 11.95 -2.30
N GLU A 146 6.27 12.96 -2.51
CA GLU A 146 6.29 14.17 -1.68
C GLU A 146 4.97 14.94 -1.75
N SER A 147 4.31 14.96 -2.91
CA SER A 147 2.99 15.58 -3.09
C SER A 147 1.95 14.94 -2.16
N MET A 148 1.93 13.60 -2.11
CA MET A 148 1.07 12.85 -1.18
C MET A 148 1.43 13.12 0.28
N GLN A 149 2.72 13.17 0.61
CA GLN A 149 3.19 13.46 1.96
C GLN A 149 2.75 14.85 2.43
N GLN A 150 3.00 15.89 1.65
CA GLN A 150 2.62 17.26 1.97
C GLN A 150 1.11 17.39 2.17
N ARG A 151 0.33 16.73 1.30
CA ARG A 151 -1.12 16.72 1.42
C ARG A 151 -1.61 16.02 2.68
N ALA A 152 -1.04 14.86 3.01
CA ALA A 152 -1.34 14.13 4.24
C ALA A 152 -0.96 14.93 5.48
N GLN A 153 0.23 15.55 5.52
CA GLN A 153 0.67 16.43 6.60
C GLN A 153 -0.28 17.58 6.83
N THR A 154 -0.75 18.23 5.75
CA THR A 154 -1.75 19.32 5.85
C THR A 154 -3.04 18.84 6.53
N LYS A 155 -3.52 17.62 6.17
CA LYS A 155 -4.74 17.06 6.78
C LYS A 155 -4.54 16.72 8.25
N VAL A 156 -3.42 16.07 8.58
CA VAL A 156 -3.04 15.69 9.95
C VAL A 156 -2.95 16.92 10.85
N GLN A 157 -2.26 17.98 10.39
CA GLN A 157 -2.13 19.23 11.14
C GLN A 157 -3.49 19.92 11.37
N LYS A 158 -4.32 20.01 10.31
CA LYS A 158 -5.64 20.62 10.42
C LYS A 158 -6.58 19.90 11.37
N ALA A 159 -6.48 18.56 11.42
CA ALA A 159 -7.33 17.73 12.27
C ALA A 159 -6.75 17.52 13.68
N GLY A 160 -5.51 17.91 13.95
CA GLY A 160 -4.83 17.70 15.23
C GLY A 160 -4.54 16.21 15.49
N TYR A 161 -4.29 15.41 14.44
CA TYR A 161 -4.01 14.00 14.57
C TYR A 161 -2.56 13.73 14.97
N ALA A 162 -2.34 12.67 15.76
CA ALA A 162 -1.01 12.19 16.15
C ALA A 162 -0.58 11.03 15.23
N ILE A 163 -0.26 11.35 13.97
CA ILE A 163 0.15 10.39 12.92
C ILE A 163 1.46 10.86 12.31
N SER A 164 2.45 9.99 12.27
CA SER A 164 3.72 10.20 11.57
C SER A 164 3.56 9.86 10.09
N ILE A 165 4.01 10.75 9.20
CA ILE A 165 3.89 10.57 7.74
C ILE A 165 5.28 10.43 7.13
N ALA A 166 5.49 9.37 6.36
CA ALA A 166 6.75 9.11 5.66
C ALA A 166 6.54 8.80 4.18
N THR A 167 7.48 9.26 3.36
CA THR A 167 7.54 8.90 1.94
C THR A 167 8.52 7.75 1.75
N ILE A 168 8.06 6.71 1.07
CA ILE A 168 8.90 5.60 0.62
C ILE A 168 8.98 5.70 -0.90
N ARG A 169 10.14 6.14 -1.40
CA ARG A 169 10.41 6.26 -2.84
C ARG A 169 10.74 4.88 -3.42
N ASN A 170 10.27 4.61 -4.63
CA ASN A 170 10.79 3.49 -5.40
C ASN A 170 12.29 3.72 -5.64
N ALA A 171 13.09 2.70 -5.35
CA ALA A 171 14.51 2.70 -5.66
C ALA A 171 14.75 2.62 -7.17
#